data_1804f2c4a93d7f6f62dd830ffe96853a
#
_entry.id   1804f2c4a93d7f6f62dd830ffe96853a
#
_cell.length_a   1.000
_cell.length_b   1.000
_cell.length_c   1.000
_cell.angle_alpha   90.00
_cell.angle_beta   90.00
_cell.angle_gamma   90.00
#
_symmetry.space_group_name_H-M   'P 1'
#
loop_
_entity.id
_entity.type
_entity.pdbx_description
1 polymer ?
#
loop_
_entity_poly.entity_id
_entity_poly.type
_entity_poly.pdbx_seq_one_letter_code
_entity_poly.pdbx_strand_id
1 'polypeptide(L)'
;ISPKDYPTWLLEVAPAVIGLVLIAATYNRFRLTPLLYWLILAHCVVLMVGGHYTYAEVPLFDDLKPLFGWERNNYDKLGHFMQGFEPAILAREILVRKAVVASNAWRNLFIVSICLAFSAFYELLEWWVAIATGTASEAFLGTQGYIWDTQSDMFLALLGALAALATLGRLHDRQMAALDVR
;
A
#
# COMPACT_ATOMS: atom_id res chain seq x y z
N ILE A 1 19.74 -2.97 5.64
CA ILE A 1 21.14 -2.64 5.94
C ILE A 1 21.77 -2.22 4.61
N SER A 2 22.38 -1.06 4.55
CA SER A 2 23.02 -0.47 3.34
C SER A 2 22.07 -0.35 2.13
N PRO A 3 20.99 0.45 2.23
CA PRO A 3 20.15 0.70 1.06
C PRO A 3 20.92 1.44 -0.03
N LYS A 4 20.44 1.39 -1.27
CA LYS A 4 21.08 2.06 -2.41
C LYS A 4 21.05 3.58 -2.27
N ASP A 5 19.95 4.13 -1.77
CA ASP A 5 19.77 5.55 -1.47
C ASP A 5 19.09 5.73 -0.12
N TYR A 6 19.75 6.38 0.84
CA TYR A 6 19.24 6.56 2.19
C TYR A 6 18.04 7.50 2.28
N PRO A 7 18.00 8.65 1.59
CA PRO A 7 16.82 9.51 1.54
C PRO A 7 15.58 8.80 1.00
N THR A 8 15.68 8.13 -0.15
CA THR A 8 14.61 7.32 -0.73
C THR A 8 14.17 6.22 0.24
N TRP A 9 15.13 5.46 0.80
CA TRP A 9 14.82 4.42 1.78
C TRP A 9 14.02 4.94 2.98
N LEU A 10 14.38 6.10 3.52
CA LEU A 10 13.69 6.70 4.67
C LEU A 10 12.25 7.05 4.32
N LEU A 11 12.02 7.65 3.16
CA LEU A 11 10.68 8.04 2.70
C LEU A 11 9.80 6.82 2.44
N GLU A 12 10.35 5.79 1.83
CA GLU A 12 9.65 4.56 1.46
C GLU A 12 9.33 3.66 2.67
N VAL A 13 10.20 3.65 3.67
CA VAL A 13 10.01 2.84 4.89
C VAL A 13 9.19 3.59 5.94
N ALA A 14 9.09 4.91 5.86
CA ALA A 14 8.35 5.71 6.83
C ALA A 14 6.89 5.26 7.03
N PRO A 15 6.10 4.93 5.99
CA PRO A 15 4.74 4.41 6.17
C PRO A 15 4.69 3.13 7.00
N ALA A 16 5.63 2.21 6.80
CA ALA A 16 5.71 0.97 7.57
C ALA A 16 6.01 1.24 9.06
N VAL A 17 6.92 2.16 9.35
CA VAL A 17 7.25 2.55 10.73
C VAL A 17 6.06 3.24 11.40
N ILE A 18 5.42 4.17 10.70
CA ILE A 18 4.22 4.89 11.19
C ILE A 18 3.10 3.87 11.46
N GLY A 19 2.85 2.96 10.54
CA GLY A 19 1.85 1.91 10.69
C GLY A 19 2.12 1.02 11.91
N LEU A 20 3.37 0.60 12.12
CA LEU A 20 3.77 -0.20 13.29
C LEU A 20 3.52 0.55 14.60
N VAL A 21 3.89 1.83 14.67
CA VAL A 21 3.64 2.68 15.85
C VAL A 21 2.15 2.81 16.13
N LEU A 22 1.32 3.06 15.10
CA LEU A 22 -0.13 3.16 15.23
C LEU A 22 -0.75 1.85 15.71
N ILE A 23 -0.34 0.71 15.16
CA ILE A 23 -0.80 -0.61 15.58
C ILE A 23 -0.44 -0.86 17.04
N ALA A 24 0.79 -0.59 17.44
CA ALA A 24 1.24 -0.76 18.82
C ALA A 24 0.45 0.13 19.79
N ALA A 25 0.26 1.40 19.43
CA ALA A 25 -0.48 2.36 20.26
C ALA A 25 -1.97 2.03 20.40
N THR A 26 -2.56 1.43 19.38
CA THR A 26 -4.00 1.10 19.35
C THR A 26 -4.32 -0.32 19.77
N TYR A 27 -3.32 -1.19 19.91
CA TYR A 27 -3.49 -2.64 20.14
C TYR A 27 -4.47 -2.99 21.24
N ASN A 28 -4.39 -2.33 22.40
CA ASN A 28 -5.25 -2.60 23.55
C ASN A 28 -6.68 -2.03 23.40
N ARG A 29 -6.88 -1.07 22.49
CA ARG A 29 -8.16 -0.40 22.27
C ARG A 29 -8.91 -0.91 21.03
N PHE A 30 -8.15 -1.35 20.04
CA PHE A 30 -8.67 -1.80 18.75
C PHE A 30 -7.74 -2.86 18.16
N ARG A 31 -7.82 -4.07 18.69
CA ARG A 31 -7.05 -5.20 18.19
C ARG A 31 -7.58 -5.58 16.80
N LEU A 32 -6.67 -5.67 15.84
CA LEU A 32 -6.99 -6.03 14.45
C LEU A 32 -7.21 -7.55 14.30
N THR A 33 -7.85 -7.94 13.19
CA THR A 33 -7.97 -9.36 12.83
C THR A 33 -6.60 -9.96 12.47
N PRO A 34 -6.40 -11.27 12.67
CA PRO A 34 -5.17 -11.95 12.23
C PRO A 34 -4.87 -11.77 10.74
N LEU A 35 -5.91 -11.79 9.89
CA LEU A 35 -5.78 -11.52 8.46
C LEU A 35 -5.09 -10.18 8.22
N LEU A 36 -5.55 -9.13 8.89
CA LEU A 36 -5.03 -7.79 8.69
C LEU A 36 -3.59 -7.65 9.15
N TYR A 37 -3.19 -8.28 10.27
CA TYR A 37 -1.78 -8.32 10.68
C TYR A 37 -0.88 -8.96 9.62
N TRP A 38 -1.32 -10.05 8.98
CA TRP A 38 -0.56 -10.68 7.91
C TRP A 38 -0.48 -9.82 6.66
N LEU A 39 -1.55 -9.13 6.30
CA LEU A 39 -1.57 -8.20 5.16
C LEU A 39 -0.63 -7.01 5.40
N ILE A 40 -0.66 -6.42 6.58
CA ILE A 40 0.25 -5.34 6.98
C ILE A 40 1.70 -5.81 6.95
N LEU A 41 1.99 -7.00 7.49
CA LEU A 41 3.33 -7.57 7.40
C LEU A 41 3.80 -7.74 5.96
N ALA A 42 2.95 -8.30 5.09
CA ALA A 42 3.26 -8.48 3.68
C ALA A 42 3.52 -7.12 2.98
N HIS A 43 2.69 -6.12 3.25
CA HIS A 43 2.86 -4.78 2.71
C HIS A 43 4.16 -4.12 3.24
N CYS A 44 4.45 -4.21 4.53
CA CYS A 44 5.71 -3.73 5.09
C CYS A 44 6.94 -4.40 4.44
N VAL A 45 6.88 -5.70 4.13
CA VAL A 45 7.96 -6.38 3.41
C VAL A 45 8.12 -5.79 2.01
N VAL A 46 7.03 -5.54 1.28
CA VAL A 46 7.08 -4.89 -0.04
C VAL A 46 7.73 -3.51 0.06
N LEU A 47 7.31 -2.67 1.01
CA LEU A 47 7.90 -1.34 1.23
C LEU A 47 9.40 -1.41 1.58
N MET A 48 9.80 -2.32 2.48
CA MET A 48 11.20 -2.47 2.88
C MET A 48 12.10 -2.96 1.74
N VAL A 49 11.62 -3.88 0.91
CA VAL A 49 12.37 -4.36 -0.27
C VAL A 49 12.46 -3.26 -1.32
N GLY A 50 11.34 -2.59 -1.61
CA GLY A 50 11.30 -1.46 -2.55
C GLY A 50 12.24 -0.35 -2.12
N GLY A 51 12.13 0.13 -0.89
CA GLY A 51 13.00 1.18 -0.36
C GLY A 51 14.49 0.79 -0.37
N HIS A 52 14.82 -0.49 -0.12
CA HIS A 52 16.20 -0.96 -0.17
C HIS A 52 16.82 -0.85 -1.58
N TYR A 53 16.03 -1.14 -2.62
CA TYR A 53 16.46 -1.17 -4.04
C TYR A 53 15.94 0.02 -4.86
N THR A 54 15.39 1.06 -4.23
CA THR A 54 14.76 2.24 -4.90
C THR A 54 13.60 1.90 -5.84
N TYR A 55 12.88 0.81 -5.57
CA TYR A 55 11.77 0.27 -6.40
C TYR A 55 12.16 -0.03 -7.86
N ALA A 56 12.96 0.84 -8.48
CA ALA A 56 13.38 0.72 -9.86
C ALA A 56 14.42 -0.38 -10.13
N GLU A 57 15.02 -0.96 -9.07
CA GLU A 57 16.18 -1.85 -9.21
C GLU A 57 16.05 -3.12 -8.36
N VAL A 58 14.82 -3.61 -8.14
CA VAL A 58 14.58 -4.86 -7.40
C VAL A 58 15.01 -6.04 -8.28
N PRO A 59 16.02 -6.85 -7.88
CA PRO A 59 16.65 -7.83 -8.77
C PRO A 59 15.67 -8.85 -9.36
N LEU A 60 14.75 -9.38 -8.55
CA LEU A 60 13.74 -10.33 -9.03
C LEU A 60 12.92 -9.77 -10.20
N PHE A 61 12.55 -8.48 -10.14
CA PHE A 61 11.74 -7.85 -11.18
C PHE A 61 12.58 -7.50 -12.41
N ASP A 62 13.89 -7.28 -12.26
CA ASP A 62 14.81 -7.17 -13.40
C ASP A 62 14.94 -8.50 -14.13
N ASP A 63 15.03 -9.61 -13.41
CA ASP A 63 15.07 -10.96 -14.00
C ASP A 63 13.75 -11.32 -14.71
N LEU A 64 12.63 -10.76 -14.28
CA LEU A 64 11.33 -10.97 -14.92
C LEU A 64 11.11 -10.13 -16.18
N LYS A 65 11.83 -9.01 -16.36
CA LYS A 65 11.68 -8.14 -17.54
C LYS A 65 11.71 -8.89 -18.88
N PRO A 66 12.74 -9.73 -19.17
CA PRO A 66 12.81 -10.43 -20.46
C PRO A 66 11.69 -11.45 -20.64
N LEU A 67 11.15 -12.03 -19.56
CA LEU A 67 10.08 -13.04 -19.63
C LEU A 67 8.74 -12.43 -20.03
N PHE A 68 8.48 -11.17 -19.59
CA PHE A 68 7.22 -10.46 -19.82
C PHE A 68 7.33 -9.36 -20.87
N GLY A 69 8.52 -9.14 -21.45
CA GLY A 69 8.76 -8.05 -22.40
C GLY A 69 8.64 -6.67 -21.76
N TRP A 70 8.98 -6.53 -20.49
CA TRP A 70 8.93 -5.25 -19.79
C TRP A 70 10.17 -4.40 -20.08
N GLU A 71 9.95 -3.12 -20.34
CA GLU A 71 11.02 -2.15 -20.55
C GLU A 71 11.57 -1.59 -19.23
N ARG A 72 10.76 -1.62 -18.15
CA ARG A 72 11.10 -1.11 -16.82
C ARG A 72 10.98 -2.17 -15.73
N ASN A 73 11.56 -1.91 -14.57
CA ASN A 73 11.29 -2.67 -13.36
C ASN A 73 9.91 -2.30 -12.83
N ASN A 74 9.01 -3.27 -12.74
CA ASN A 74 7.62 -3.07 -12.35
C ASN A 74 7.35 -3.39 -10.86
N TYR A 75 8.38 -3.39 -10.01
CA TYR A 75 8.18 -3.63 -8.57
C TYR A 75 7.31 -2.56 -7.91
N ASP A 76 7.45 -1.33 -8.35
CA ASP A 76 6.61 -0.21 -7.97
C ASP A 76 5.10 -0.51 -8.14
N LYS A 77 4.72 -1.12 -9.24
CA LYS A 77 3.34 -1.56 -9.49
C LYS A 77 2.81 -2.54 -8.44
N LEU A 78 3.68 -3.39 -7.87
CA LEU A 78 3.31 -4.25 -6.74
C LEU A 78 3.09 -3.41 -5.48
N GLY A 79 3.92 -2.41 -5.23
CA GLY A 79 3.77 -1.47 -4.12
C GLY A 79 2.40 -0.80 -4.14
N HIS A 80 2.04 -0.19 -5.26
CA HIS A 80 0.76 0.51 -5.43
C HIS A 80 -0.44 -0.44 -5.39
N PHE A 81 -0.33 -1.65 -5.93
CA PHE A 81 -1.37 -2.66 -5.73
C PHE A 81 -1.59 -2.98 -4.24
N MET A 82 -0.51 -3.18 -3.47
CA MET A 82 -0.59 -3.43 -2.03
C MET A 82 -1.10 -2.21 -1.26
N GLN A 83 -0.79 -0.99 -1.72
CA GLN A 83 -1.29 0.27 -1.18
C GLN A 83 -2.83 0.40 -1.29
N GLY A 84 -3.45 -0.31 -2.22
CA GLY A 84 -4.91 -0.46 -2.28
C GLY A 84 -5.42 -1.68 -1.52
N PHE A 85 -4.74 -2.82 -1.68
CA PHE A 85 -5.20 -4.13 -1.22
C PHE A 85 -5.27 -4.23 0.32
N GLU A 86 -4.20 -3.88 1.01
CA GLU A 86 -4.14 -3.94 2.47
C GLU A 86 -5.01 -2.85 3.13
N PRO A 87 -4.91 -1.56 2.77
CA PRO A 87 -5.71 -0.52 3.39
C PRO A 87 -7.22 -0.68 3.17
N ALA A 88 -7.65 -1.36 2.10
CA ALA A 88 -9.07 -1.67 1.91
C ALA A 88 -9.61 -2.55 3.04
N ILE A 89 -8.85 -3.55 3.48
CA ILE A 89 -9.24 -4.42 4.59
C ILE A 89 -9.15 -3.67 5.93
N LEU A 90 -8.16 -2.79 6.11
CA LEU A 90 -8.06 -1.94 7.30
C LEU A 90 -9.25 -0.97 7.40
N ALA A 91 -9.56 -0.25 6.33
CA ALA A 91 -10.70 0.66 6.28
C ALA A 91 -12.02 -0.11 6.51
N ARG A 92 -12.15 -1.29 5.90
CA ARG A 92 -13.31 -2.17 6.10
C ARG A 92 -13.49 -2.57 7.55
N GLU A 93 -12.41 -3.00 8.22
CA GLU A 93 -12.46 -3.39 9.63
C GLU A 93 -12.92 -2.23 10.53
N ILE A 94 -12.36 -1.05 10.31
CA ILE A 94 -12.73 0.15 11.06
C ILE A 94 -14.20 0.51 10.82
N LEU A 95 -14.65 0.60 9.56
CA LEU A 95 -16.00 1.02 9.20
C LEU A 95 -17.08 0.03 9.71
N VAL A 96 -16.78 -1.27 9.67
CA VAL A 96 -17.71 -2.32 10.16
C VAL A 96 -17.77 -2.31 11.68
N ARG A 97 -16.63 -2.43 12.37
CA ARG A 97 -16.59 -2.57 13.83
C ARG A 97 -16.98 -1.29 14.58
N LYS A 98 -16.81 -0.12 13.95
CA LYS A 98 -17.30 1.16 14.49
C LYS A 98 -18.72 1.50 14.05
N ALA A 99 -19.35 0.63 13.25
CA ALA A 99 -20.72 0.84 12.71
C ALA A 99 -20.90 2.21 12.04
N VAL A 100 -19.86 2.70 11.33
CA VAL A 100 -19.86 4.03 10.71
C VAL A 100 -20.87 4.11 9.56
N VAL A 101 -21.01 3.01 8.79
CA VAL A 101 -21.88 2.94 7.61
C VAL A 101 -22.66 1.63 7.63
N ALA A 102 -23.99 1.73 7.68
CA ALA A 102 -24.88 0.56 7.72
C ALA A 102 -24.99 -0.16 6.36
N SER A 103 -25.04 0.60 5.26
CA SER A 103 -25.19 0.04 3.91
C SER A 103 -23.89 -0.56 3.39
N ASN A 104 -23.94 -1.81 2.94
CA ASN A 104 -22.79 -2.48 2.33
C ASN A 104 -22.29 -1.77 1.05
N ALA A 105 -23.22 -1.26 0.23
CA ALA A 105 -22.87 -0.57 -1.01
C ALA A 105 -22.12 0.74 -0.72
N TRP A 106 -22.63 1.56 0.20
CA TRP A 106 -21.97 2.79 0.62
C TRP A 106 -20.64 2.52 1.31
N ARG A 107 -20.59 1.49 2.14
CA ARG A 107 -19.33 1.08 2.81
C ARG A 107 -18.24 0.72 1.79
N ASN A 108 -18.59 -0.10 0.79
CA ASN A 108 -17.64 -0.47 -0.25
C ASN A 108 -17.19 0.74 -1.08
N LEU A 109 -18.10 1.64 -1.41
CA LEU A 109 -17.77 2.90 -2.09
C LEU A 109 -16.78 3.73 -1.25
N PHE A 110 -17.04 3.90 0.05
CA PHE A 110 -16.14 4.66 0.92
C PHE A 110 -14.76 4.00 1.06
N ILE A 111 -14.70 2.67 1.19
CA ILE A 111 -13.42 1.94 1.24
C ILE A 111 -12.59 2.21 -0.02
N VAL A 112 -13.19 2.03 -1.19
CA VAL A 112 -12.51 2.27 -2.48
C VAL A 112 -12.10 3.74 -2.60
N SER A 113 -12.95 4.68 -2.21
CA SER A 113 -12.65 6.11 -2.22
C SER A 113 -11.50 6.48 -1.27
N ILE A 114 -11.46 5.88 -0.08
CA ILE A 114 -10.37 6.08 0.89
C ILE A 114 -9.05 5.58 0.31
N CYS A 115 -9.03 4.37 -0.27
CA CYS A 115 -7.82 3.81 -0.86
C CYS A 115 -7.32 4.67 -2.03
N LEU A 116 -8.23 5.12 -2.91
CA LEU A 116 -7.86 5.97 -4.03
C LEU A 116 -7.39 7.36 -3.57
N ALA A 117 -8.04 7.95 -2.57
CA ALA A 117 -7.62 9.22 -1.99
C ALA A 117 -6.24 9.11 -1.31
N PHE A 118 -5.96 7.98 -0.65
CA PHE A 118 -4.67 7.72 -0.04
C PHE A 118 -3.58 7.56 -1.10
N SER A 119 -3.85 6.81 -2.18
CA SER A 119 -2.94 6.70 -3.31
C SER A 119 -2.67 8.06 -3.97
N ALA A 120 -3.72 8.83 -4.28
CA ALA A 120 -3.56 10.17 -4.85
C ALA A 120 -2.76 11.11 -3.93
N PHE A 121 -2.94 11.00 -2.61
CA PHE A 121 -2.16 11.79 -1.64
C PHE A 121 -0.68 11.39 -1.65
N TYR A 122 -0.38 10.09 -1.82
CA TYR A 122 0.99 9.61 -1.93
C TYR A 122 1.69 10.16 -3.18
N GLU A 123 1.01 10.18 -4.32
CA GLU A 123 1.50 10.81 -5.55
C GLU A 123 1.79 12.32 -5.37
N LEU A 124 0.96 13.02 -4.56
CA LEU A 124 1.23 14.41 -4.23
C LEU A 124 2.47 14.57 -3.33
N LEU A 125 2.71 13.64 -2.39
CA LEU A 125 3.92 13.64 -1.58
C LEU A 125 5.16 13.43 -2.45
N GLU A 126 5.11 12.48 -3.38
CA GLU A 126 6.19 12.23 -4.34
C GLU A 126 6.49 13.49 -5.17
N TRP A 127 5.45 14.11 -5.71
CA TRP A 127 5.58 15.35 -6.46
C TRP A 127 6.19 16.50 -5.61
N TRP A 128 5.77 16.67 -4.35
CA TRP A 128 6.35 17.69 -3.46
C TRP A 128 7.83 17.41 -3.12
N VAL A 129 8.17 16.17 -2.88
CA VAL A 129 9.57 15.76 -2.68
C VAL A 129 10.39 16.07 -3.94
N ALA A 130 9.85 15.75 -5.13
CA ALA A 130 10.51 16.05 -6.40
C ALA A 130 10.79 17.54 -6.58
N ILE A 131 9.82 18.40 -6.28
CA ILE A 131 10.01 19.86 -6.34
C ILE A 131 11.07 20.32 -5.34
N ALA A 132 11.07 19.76 -4.14
CA ALA A 132 11.97 20.19 -3.06
C ALA A 132 13.42 19.74 -3.27
N THR A 133 13.62 18.57 -3.90
CA THR A 133 14.95 17.94 -4.06
C THR A 133 15.55 18.05 -5.47
N GLY A 134 14.76 18.49 -6.46
CA GLY A 134 15.19 18.60 -7.86
C GLY A 134 15.46 17.25 -8.51
N THR A 135 16.50 17.14 -9.34
CA THR A 135 16.81 15.93 -10.13
C THR A 135 17.16 14.69 -9.30
N ALA A 136 17.49 14.87 -8.02
CA ALA A 136 17.70 13.75 -7.09
C ALA A 136 16.40 12.96 -6.80
N SER A 137 15.26 13.48 -7.22
CA SER A 137 13.96 12.87 -7.01
C SER A 137 13.62 11.70 -7.96
N GLU A 138 14.30 11.54 -9.07
CA GLU A 138 14.00 10.46 -10.04
C GLU A 138 14.07 9.06 -9.41
N ALA A 139 14.98 8.87 -8.47
CA ALA A 139 15.11 7.62 -7.74
C ALA A 139 13.93 7.36 -6.80
N PHE A 140 13.35 8.42 -6.22
CA PHE A 140 12.19 8.34 -5.33
C PHE A 140 10.89 8.22 -6.12
N LEU A 141 10.72 9.00 -7.20
CA LEU A 141 9.53 8.92 -8.06
C LEU A 141 9.37 7.57 -8.75
N GLY A 142 10.47 6.83 -8.97
CA GLY A 142 10.42 5.51 -9.61
C GLY A 142 9.88 5.49 -11.05
N THR A 143 9.67 6.65 -11.67
CA THR A 143 8.96 6.78 -12.97
C THR A 143 9.65 6.03 -14.11
N GLN A 144 10.98 5.92 -14.07
CA GLN A 144 11.79 5.26 -15.09
C GLN A 144 11.43 5.73 -16.53
N GLY A 145 11.02 7.01 -16.67
CA GLY A 145 10.61 7.62 -17.93
C GLY A 145 9.18 7.33 -18.38
N TYR A 146 8.37 6.66 -17.58
CA TYR A 146 6.97 6.36 -17.93
C TYR A 146 6.05 7.55 -17.59
N ILE A 147 5.50 8.20 -18.62
CA ILE A 147 4.71 9.43 -18.48
C ILE A 147 3.35 9.26 -17.79
N TRP A 148 2.82 8.04 -17.74
CA TRP A 148 1.54 7.71 -17.10
C TRP A 148 1.73 7.02 -15.74
N ASP A 149 2.86 7.24 -15.08
CA ASP A 149 3.22 6.55 -13.84
C ASP A 149 2.19 6.80 -12.75
N THR A 150 2.00 8.04 -12.35
CA THR A 150 0.98 8.47 -11.38
C THR A 150 -0.40 7.87 -11.64
N GLN A 151 -0.89 7.92 -12.90
CA GLN A 151 -2.22 7.39 -13.22
C GLN A 151 -2.28 5.87 -13.14
N SER A 152 -1.22 5.19 -13.56
CA SER A 152 -1.16 3.73 -13.46
C SER A 152 -1.06 3.25 -12.01
N ASP A 153 -0.41 4.00 -11.16
CA ASP A 153 -0.21 3.69 -9.75
C ASP A 153 -1.50 3.87 -8.96
N MET A 154 -2.20 4.97 -9.18
CA MET A 154 -3.57 5.16 -8.68
C MET A 154 -4.52 4.06 -9.19
N PHE A 155 -4.40 3.64 -10.45
CA PHE A 155 -5.22 2.56 -11.01
C PHE A 155 -4.91 1.21 -10.36
N LEU A 156 -3.64 0.91 -10.07
CA LEU A 156 -3.26 -0.32 -9.36
C LEU A 156 -3.73 -0.33 -7.92
N ALA A 157 -3.69 0.81 -7.23
CA ALA A 157 -4.30 0.93 -5.91
C ALA A 157 -5.82 0.69 -5.96
N LEU A 158 -6.51 1.22 -6.96
CA LEU A 158 -7.93 0.93 -7.20
C LEU A 158 -8.17 -0.57 -7.40
N LEU A 159 -7.39 -1.22 -8.27
CA LEU A 159 -7.49 -2.67 -8.52
C LEU A 159 -7.20 -3.49 -7.25
N GLY A 160 -6.20 -3.10 -6.47
CA GLY A 160 -5.89 -3.71 -5.19
C GLY A 160 -7.06 -3.65 -4.20
N ALA A 161 -7.68 -2.48 -4.06
CA ALA A 161 -8.84 -2.30 -3.18
C ALA A 161 -10.04 -3.16 -3.62
N LEU A 162 -10.35 -3.18 -4.91
CA LEU A 162 -11.43 -4.01 -5.46
C LEU A 162 -11.15 -5.50 -5.29
N ALA A 163 -9.91 -5.94 -5.56
CA ALA A 163 -9.49 -7.32 -5.39
C ALA A 163 -9.59 -7.78 -3.93
N ALA A 164 -9.16 -6.96 -2.98
CA ALA A 164 -9.25 -7.26 -1.55
C ALA A 164 -10.72 -7.44 -1.11
N LEU A 165 -11.60 -6.53 -1.50
CA LEU A 165 -13.03 -6.63 -1.18
C LEU A 165 -13.68 -7.86 -1.80
N ALA A 166 -13.33 -8.20 -3.04
CA ALA A 166 -13.90 -9.34 -3.75
C ALA A 166 -13.42 -10.69 -3.18
N THR A 167 -12.16 -10.78 -2.76
CA THR A 167 -11.53 -12.06 -2.39
C THR A 167 -11.53 -12.33 -0.89
N LEU A 168 -11.32 -11.30 -0.07
CA LEU A 168 -11.08 -11.46 1.36
C LEU A 168 -12.30 -11.18 2.26
N GLY A 169 -13.36 -10.59 1.71
CA GLY A 169 -14.50 -10.12 2.50
C GLY A 169 -15.09 -11.20 3.43
N ARG A 170 -15.32 -12.41 2.93
CA ARG A 170 -15.91 -13.51 3.72
C ARG A 170 -14.98 -14.02 4.84
N LEU A 171 -13.70 -14.13 4.56
CA LEU A 171 -12.70 -14.55 5.57
C LEU A 171 -12.60 -13.50 6.66
N HIS A 172 -12.58 -12.23 6.26
CA HIS A 172 -12.50 -11.10 7.17
C HIS A 172 -13.72 -11.02 8.10
N ASP A 173 -14.95 -11.23 7.58
CA ASP A 173 -16.17 -11.27 8.40
C ASP A 173 -16.10 -12.34 9.48
N ARG A 174 -15.64 -13.56 9.14
CA ARG A 174 -15.50 -14.65 10.11
C ARG A 174 -14.51 -14.28 11.22
N GLN A 175 -13.41 -13.61 10.88
CA GLN A 175 -12.41 -13.23 11.88
C GLN A 175 -12.87 -12.08 12.76
N MET A 176 -13.60 -11.09 12.21
CA MET A 176 -14.19 -10.01 13.00
C MET A 176 -15.21 -10.56 14.00
N ALA A 177 -16.13 -11.44 13.57
CA ALA A 177 -17.08 -12.09 14.47
C ALA A 177 -16.42 -12.86 15.62
N ALA A 178 -15.27 -13.48 15.38
CA ALA A 178 -14.51 -14.18 16.42
C ALA A 178 -13.81 -13.23 17.41
N LEU A 179 -13.55 -11.97 17.05
CA LEU A 179 -13.00 -10.96 17.95
C LEU A 179 -14.07 -10.38 18.89
N ASP A 180 -15.31 -10.24 18.44
CA ASP A 180 -16.41 -9.65 19.21
C ASP A 180 -16.93 -10.58 20.32
N VAL A 181 -16.55 -11.86 20.29
CA VAL A 181 -16.93 -12.89 21.29
C VAL A 181 -15.94 -12.92 22.48
N ARG A 182 -14.84 -12.18 22.44
CA ARG A 182 -13.82 -12.11 23.50
C ARG A 182 -13.85 -10.79 24.25
#